data_5b127059d2bffc4d60fe71f6315823fe
#
_entry.id   5b127059d2bffc4d60fe71f6315823fe
#
_cell.length_a   1.000
_cell.length_b   1.000
_cell.length_c   1.000
_cell.angle_alpha   90.00
_cell.angle_beta   90.00
_cell.angle_gamma   90.00
#
_symmetry.space_group_name_H-M   'P 1'
#
loop_
_entity.id
_entity.type
_entity.pdbx_description
1 polymer ?
#
loop_
_entity_poly.entity_id
_entity_poly.type
_entity_poly.pdbx_seq_one_letter_code
_entity_poly.pdbx_strand_id
1 'polypeptide(L)'
;MNSGIYSDALESIVLDSTPFVKRISYCFWWGIQNLSSLGQSLKPTTAYVWEINFSVIVSISGLVLLAILAGNLQVAFWLSLVTQKYVLSKIARSEEMRLKKPEIELWMYFHSLPRSLKARIWQSMKHILKENIHIDMENFLHLLPVELCKDIKWHLCSGPLKEVPILQTMDEQLLEAICKHLTPVLYAKNSIIFHEGEPLAEMLFVTRGKLLTYTASATARVRFLGKGDFYGEELFDWVLINCASLSNFPLSAETVKAQTEVEVFVLRAQQLKTVVSKFWWLFTKELRRHSSLNTSFSVEQWKPRAAYALQAAWRRHKKETSTVRRRCY
;
A
#
# COMPACT_ATOMS: atom_id res chain seq x y z
N MET A 1 26.05 10.10 81.02
CA MET A 1 25.96 8.78 80.29
C MET A 1 26.11 9.12 78.84
N ASN A 2 27.11 8.54 78.22
CA ASN A 2 27.28 8.68 76.74
C ASN A 2 26.23 7.80 76.05
N SER A 3 25.18 8.38 75.58
CA SER A 3 24.03 7.65 75.03
C SER A 3 24.23 7.21 73.53
N GLY A 4 25.44 7.39 73.03
CA GLY A 4 25.87 6.93 71.69
C GLY A 4 24.93 7.41 70.55
N ILE A 5 24.59 6.53 69.63
CA ILE A 5 23.69 6.83 68.47
C ILE A 5 22.25 7.21 68.90
N TYR A 6 21.89 7.00 70.14
CA TYR A 6 20.55 7.34 70.70
C TYR A 6 20.51 8.64 71.45
N SER A 7 21.62 9.44 71.52
CA SER A 7 21.69 10.68 72.22
C SER A 7 20.56 11.64 71.89
N ASP A 8 20.32 11.83 70.54
CA ASP A 8 19.29 12.75 70.08
C ASP A 8 17.86 12.26 70.34
N ALA A 9 17.68 10.93 70.42
CA ALA A 9 16.38 10.35 70.81
C ALA A 9 16.10 10.45 72.29
N LEU A 10 17.14 10.41 73.09
CA LEU A 10 17.03 10.52 74.56
C LEU A 10 16.94 12.00 75.06
N GLU A 11 17.58 12.91 74.34
CA GLU A 11 17.48 14.37 74.62
C GLU A 11 16.18 15.00 74.13
N SER A 12 15.65 14.49 72.99
CA SER A 12 14.31 14.86 72.51
C SER A 12 13.30 14.26 73.48
N ILE A 13 12.54 15.11 74.16
CA ILE A 13 11.50 14.86 75.22
C ILE A 13 10.46 13.78 74.80
N VAL A 14 10.84 12.83 74.06
CA VAL A 14 9.98 11.78 73.47
C VAL A 14 9.67 10.67 74.45
N LEU A 15 10.48 10.54 75.53
CA LEU A 15 10.38 9.37 76.40
C LEU A 15 9.40 9.54 77.56
N ASP A 16 9.25 10.77 78.13
CA ASP A 16 8.60 10.89 79.47
C ASP A 16 7.19 11.47 79.51
N SER A 17 6.64 12.11 78.48
CA SER A 17 5.27 12.69 78.61
C SER A 17 4.53 12.95 77.30
N THR A 18 4.96 12.35 76.18
CA THR A 18 4.35 12.69 74.90
C THR A 18 3.28 11.62 74.48
N PRO A 19 2.17 12.04 73.82
CA PRO A 19 1.14 11.16 73.36
C PRO A 19 1.71 10.12 72.35
N PHE A 20 1.20 8.88 72.40
CA PHE A 20 1.63 7.71 71.63
C PHE A 20 1.88 7.99 70.13
N VAL A 21 1.02 8.82 69.51
CA VAL A 21 1.13 9.22 68.09
C VAL A 21 2.44 9.99 67.81
N LYS A 22 2.86 10.89 68.72
CA LYS A 22 4.13 11.61 68.53
C LYS A 22 5.35 10.70 68.61
N ARG A 23 5.33 9.71 69.51
CA ARG A 23 6.41 8.73 69.65
C ARG A 23 6.55 7.87 68.33
N ILE A 24 5.43 7.39 67.82
CA ILE A 24 5.44 6.62 66.56
C ILE A 24 5.94 7.49 65.40
N SER A 25 5.44 8.72 65.25
CA SER A 25 5.87 9.63 64.20
C SER A 25 7.36 9.95 64.26
N TYR A 26 7.90 10.11 65.48
CA TYR A 26 9.33 10.34 65.66
C TYR A 26 10.15 9.09 65.30
N CYS A 27 9.78 7.90 65.74
CA CYS A 27 10.46 6.65 65.41
C CYS A 27 10.42 6.39 63.90
N PHE A 28 9.28 6.67 63.28
CA PHE A 28 9.12 6.53 61.84
C PHE A 28 10.01 7.51 61.06
N TRP A 29 9.99 8.79 61.46
CA TRP A 29 10.87 9.81 60.90
C TRP A 29 12.34 9.45 61.03
N TRP A 30 12.76 9.02 62.24
CA TRP A 30 14.12 8.61 62.52
C TRP A 30 14.54 7.40 61.68
N GLY A 31 13.67 6.41 61.53
CA GLY A 31 13.90 5.25 60.70
C GLY A 31 14.08 5.63 59.21
N ILE A 32 13.18 6.45 58.66
CA ILE A 32 13.29 6.92 57.27
C ILE A 32 14.54 7.76 57.05
N GLN A 33 14.86 8.63 57.95
CA GLN A 33 16.06 9.50 57.87
C GLN A 33 17.34 8.64 57.80
N ASN A 34 17.44 7.66 58.69
CA ASN A 34 18.63 6.79 58.71
C ASN A 34 18.70 5.83 57.50
N LEU A 35 17.57 5.32 57.04
CA LEU A 35 17.53 4.53 55.80
C LEU A 35 17.86 5.37 54.55
N SER A 36 17.32 6.58 54.45
CA SER A 36 17.54 7.45 53.29
C SER A 36 18.96 7.99 53.22
N SER A 37 19.56 8.27 54.35
CA SER A 37 20.96 8.70 54.48
C SER A 37 21.99 7.56 54.46
N LEU A 38 21.53 6.31 54.24
CA LEU A 38 22.39 5.10 54.30
C LEU A 38 23.21 5.03 55.61
N GLY A 39 22.63 5.46 56.71
CA GLY A 39 23.28 5.43 58.03
C GLY A 39 24.32 6.54 58.28
N GLN A 40 24.46 7.53 57.38
CA GLN A 40 25.44 8.65 57.58
C GLN A 40 25.17 9.50 58.79
N SER A 41 23.93 9.55 59.28
CA SER A 41 23.54 10.24 60.51
C SER A 41 23.86 9.46 61.78
N LEU A 42 24.14 8.16 61.69
CA LEU A 42 24.53 7.32 62.81
C LEU A 42 26.02 7.45 63.05
N LYS A 43 26.39 8.36 63.99
CA LYS A 43 27.79 8.53 64.40
C LYS A 43 28.00 7.78 65.73
N PRO A 44 28.65 6.60 65.70
CA PRO A 44 28.98 5.90 66.93
C PRO A 44 29.95 6.74 67.74
N THR A 45 29.57 7.17 68.95
CA THR A 45 30.36 8.00 69.82
C THR A 45 31.26 7.19 70.74
N THR A 46 31.04 5.91 70.85
CA THR A 46 31.77 4.95 71.64
C THR A 46 32.35 3.81 70.86
N ALA A 47 33.48 3.22 71.25
CA ALA A 47 34.08 2.05 70.68
C ALA A 47 33.27 0.76 71.00
N TYR A 48 31.97 0.87 71.26
CA TYR A 48 31.13 -0.28 71.62
C TYR A 48 30.76 -1.09 70.40
N VAL A 49 31.27 -2.31 70.32
CA VAL A 49 31.17 -3.16 69.13
C VAL A 49 29.71 -3.39 68.65
N TRP A 50 28.78 -3.51 69.55
CA TRP A 50 27.34 -3.70 69.22
C TRP A 50 26.70 -2.50 68.56
N GLU A 51 27.09 -1.30 68.94
CA GLU A 51 26.61 -0.04 68.37
C GLU A 51 27.10 0.12 66.95
N ILE A 52 28.38 -0.22 66.68
CA ILE A 52 29.01 -0.23 65.36
C ILE A 52 28.31 -1.27 64.46
N ASN A 53 28.11 -2.50 64.96
CA ASN A 53 27.42 -3.55 64.19
C ASN A 53 25.97 -3.16 63.85
N PHE A 54 25.24 -2.52 64.75
CA PHE A 54 23.89 -2.03 64.49
C PHE A 54 23.87 -0.95 63.40
N SER A 55 24.77 0.01 63.41
CA SER A 55 24.87 1.03 62.39
C SER A 55 25.26 0.45 61.01
N VAL A 56 26.11 -0.57 60.96
CA VAL A 56 26.44 -1.30 59.74
C VAL A 56 25.22 -2.03 59.18
N ILE A 57 24.45 -2.72 60.04
CA ILE A 57 23.24 -3.44 59.59
C ILE A 57 22.20 -2.45 59.02
N VAL A 58 21.99 -1.30 59.67
CA VAL A 58 21.08 -0.25 59.17
C VAL A 58 21.54 0.28 57.81
N SER A 59 22.84 0.54 57.68
CA SER A 59 23.40 1.04 56.42
C SER A 59 23.26 0.04 55.27
N ILE A 60 23.56 -1.24 55.53
CA ILE A 60 23.38 -2.30 54.54
C ILE A 60 21.89 -2.49 54.18
N SER A 61 20.99 -2.48 55.14
CA SER A 61 19.56 -2.61 54.90
C SER A 61 19.01 -1.44 54.06
N GLY A 62 19.49 -0.24 54.34
CA GLY A 62 19.15 0.95 53.52
C GLY A 62 19.61 0.83 52.08
N LEU A 63 20.85 0.34 51.86
CA LEU A 63 21.39 0.12 50.52
C LEU A 63 20.58 -0.95 49.73
N VAL A 64 20.26 -2.05 50.41
CA VAL A 64 19.44 -3.13 49.81
C VAL A 64 18.05 -2.65 49.43
N LEU A 65 17.40 -1.89 50.35
CA LEU A 65 16.08 -1.30 50.06
C LEU A 65 16.12 -0.31 48.90
N LEU A 66 17.15 0.53 48.85
CA LEU A 66 17.34 1.46 47.72
C LEU A 66 17.53 0.70 46.39
N ALA A 67 18.34 -0.35 46.39
CA ALA A 67 18.55 -1.17 45.19
C ALA A 67 17.27 -1.83 44.72
N ILE A 68 16.47 -2.40 45.63
CA ILE A 68 15.17 -2.99 45.33
C ILE A 68 14.20 -1.94 44.79
N LEU A 69 14.13 -0.78 45.40
CA LEU A 69 13.27 0.32 44.95
C LEU A 69 13.66 0.81 43.57
N ALA A 70 14.96 1.02 43.33
CA ALA A 70 15.47 1.43 42.04
C ALA A 70 15.16 0.40 40.95
N GLY A 71 15.34 -0.88 41.26
CA GLY A 71 14.99 -1.99 40.33
C GLY A 71 13.51 -2.01 39.98
N ASN A 72 12.63 -1.88 40.95
CA ASN A 72 11.18 -1.85 40.75
C ASN A 72 10.74 -0.61 39.93
N LEU A 73 11.31 0.57 40.23
CA LEU A 73 11.06 1.79 39.46
C LEU A 73 11.52 1.64 37.99
N GLN A 74 12.66 1.03 37.75
CA GLN A 74 13.18 0.79 36.41
C GLN A 74 12.23 -0.12 35.64
N VAL A 75 11.76 -1.21 36.21
CA VAL A 75 10.79 -2.13 35.57
C VAL A 75 9.48 -1.38 35.28
N ALA A 76 8.93 -0.64 36.23
CA ALA A 76 7.70 0.13 36.05
C ALA A 76 7.84 1.18 34.93
N PHE A 77 8.99 1.86 34.86
CA PHE A 77 9.30 2.81 33.79
C PHE A 77 9.35 2.13 32.41
N TRP A 78 10.09 1.02 32.30
CA TRP A 78 10.16 0.24 31.06
C TRP A 78 8.78 -0.26 30.60
N LEU A 79 7.98 -0.78 31.51
CA LEU A 79 6.63 -1.24 31.22
C LEU A 79 5.74 -0.08 30.75
N SER A 80 5.84 1.09 31.38
CA SER A 80 5.13 2.30 30.97
C SER A 80 5.52 2.73 29.57
N LEU A 81 6.81 2.75 29.23
CA LEU A 81 7.30 3.10 27.88
C LEU A 81 6.81 2.12 26.81
N VAL A 82 6.85 0.81 27.09
CA VAL A 82 6.36 -0.22 26.17
C VAL A 82 4.85 -0.07 25.95
N THR A 83 4.09 0.11 27.00
CA THR A 83 2.64 0.31 26.95
C THR A 83 2.30 1.57 26.16
N GLN A 84 3.01 2.68 26.42
CA GLN A 84 2.82 3.94 25.71
C GLN A 84 3.10 3.80 24.22
N LYS A 85 4.20 3.15 23.82
CA LYS A 85 4.51 2.87 22.41
C LYS A 85 3.42 2.03 21.76
N TYR A 86 2.93 1.00 22.43
CA TYR A 86 1.85 0.14 21.93
C TYR A 86 0.55 0.91 21.74
N VAL A 87 0.14 1.71 22.73
CA VAL A 87 -1.07 2.55 22.66
C VAL A 87 -0.95 3.58 21.55
N LEU A 88 0.20 4.30 21.47
CA LEU A 88 0.44 5.27 20.39
C LEU A 88 0.39 4.63 19.01
N SER A 89 0.96 3.45 18.84
CA SER A 89 0.89 2.74 17.55
C SER A 89 -0.55 2.34 17.17
N LYS A 90 -1.37 1.94 18.11
CA LYS A 90 -2.80 1.66 17.88
C LYS A 90 -3.59 2.91 17.54
N ILE A 91 -3.34 4.01 18.26
CA ILE A 91 -4.00 5.30 18.00
C ILE A 91 -3.62 5.81 16.62
N ALA A 92 -2.33 5.80 16.26
CA ALA A 92 -1.85 6.24 14.96
C ALA A 92 -2.53 5.47 13.80
N ARG A 93 -2.69 4.14 13.92
CA ARG A 93 -3.40 3.32 12.93
C ARG A 93 -4.89 3.66 12.83
N SER A 94 -5.54 3.88 13.98
CA SER A 94 -6.95 4.28 14.00
C SER A 94 -7.16 5.64 13.35
N GLU A 95 -6.25 6.58 13.58
CA GLU A 95 -6.27 7.91 12.96
C GLU A 95 -5.96 7.83 11.47
N GLU A 96 -4.99 7.04 11.03
CA GLU A 96 -4.70 6.83 9.61
C GLU A 96 -5.94 6.30 8.88
N MET A 97 -6.63 5.29 9.44
CA MET A 97 -7.88 4.79 8.87
C MET A 97 -8.98 5.87 8.87
N ARG A 98 -9.11 6.64 9.93
CA ARG A 98 -10.10 7.71 10.02
C ARG A 98 -9.90 8.77 8.95
N LEU A 99 -8.63 9.11 8.66
CA LEU A 99 -8.26 10.08 7.64
C LEU A 99 -8.43 9.52 6.22
N LYS A 100 -8.05 8.27 5.99
CA LYS A 100 -8.12 7.62 4.66
C LYS A 100 -9.52 7.11 4.30
N LYS A 101 -10.38 6.85 5.26
CA LYS A 101 -11.73 6.35 5.03
C LYS A 101 -12.56 7.23 4.07
N PRO A 102 -12.67 8.55 4.26
CA PRO A 102 -13.43 9.40 3.35
C PRO A 102 -12.82 9.45 1.95
N GLU A 103 -11.51 9.36 1.83
CA GLU A 103 -10.78 9.34 0.55
C GLU A 103 -11.11 8.07 -0.23
N ILE A 104 -11.09 6.91 0.43
CA ILE A 104 -11.48 5.62 -0.16
C ILE A 104 -12.98 5.61 -0.54
N GLU A 105 -13.86 6.16 0.32
CA GLU A 105 -15.30 6.27 0.03
C GLU A 105 -15.55 7.15 -1.18
N LEU A 106 -14.87 8.28 -1.27
CA LEU A 106 -14.96 9.21 -2.39
C LEU A 106 -14.47 8.55 -3.69
N TRP A 107 -13.34 7.83 -3.64
CA TRP A 107 -12.83 7.06 -4.77
C TRP A 107 -13.86 6.01 -5.24
N MET A 108 -14.43 5.22 -4.32
CA MET A 108 -15.47 4.24 -4.64
C MET A 108 -16.76 4.89 -5.21
N TYR A 109 -17.07 6.10 -4.78
CA TYR A 109 -18.22 6.88 -5.29
C TYR A 109 -17.98 7.34 -6.73
N PHE A 110 -16.84 7.96 -7.02
CA PHE A 110 -16.50 8.42 -8.37
C PHE A 110 -16.47 7.29 -9.40
N HIS A 111 -16.02 6.11 -8.99
CA HIS A 111 -15.97 4.92 -9.84
C HIS A 111 -17.31 4.16 -9.90
N SER A 112 -18.35 4.65 -9.21
CA SER A 112 -19.69 4.05 -9.22
C SER A 112 -19.70 2.56 -8.87
N LEU A 113 -18.84 2.14 -7.93
CA LEU A 113 -18.68 0.73 -7.57
C LEU A 113 -19.97 0.15 -6.93
N PRO A 114 -20.37 -1.08 -7.27
CA PRO A 114 -21.54 -1.74 -6.68
C PRO A 114 -21.30 -2.07 -5.19
N ARG A 115 -22.39 -2.21 -4.45
CA ARG A 115 -22.34 -2.46 -2.98
C ARG A 115 -21.52 -3.70 -2.61
N SER A 116 -21.58 -4.74 -3.44
CA SER A 116 -20.83 -5.98 -3.23
C SER A 116 -19.32 -5.75 -3.26
N LEU A 117 -18.81 -5.00 -4.24
CA LEU A 117 -17.39 -4.66 -4.33
C LEU A 117 -16.95 -3.73 -3.18
N LYS A 118 -17.77 -2.73 -2.83
CA LYS A 118 -17.51 -1.85 -1.68
C LYS A 118 -17.33 -2.64 -0.37
N ALA A 119 -18.20 -3.61 -0.12
CA ALA A 119 -18.10 -4.45 1.08
C ALA A 119 -16.79 -5.27 1.10
N ARG A 120 -16.41 -5.86 -0.04
CA ARG A 120 -15.15 -6.63 -0.17
C ARG A 120 -13.91 -5.74 -0.01
N ILE A 121 -13.95 -4.51 -0.54
CA ILE A 121 -12.88 -3.52 -0.35
C ILE A 121 -12.71 -3.22 1.15
N TRP A 122 -13.79 -2.93 1.87
CA TRP A 122 -13.73 -2.66 3.29
C TRP A 122 -13.21 -3.85 4.12
N GLN A 123 -13.58 -5.06 3.73
CA GLN A 123 -13.05 -6.26 4.37
C GLN A 123 -11.53 -6.39 4.17
N SER A 124 -11.05 -6.15 2.95
CA SER A 124 -9.62 -6.17 2.62
C SER A 124 -8.85 -5.06 3.34
N MET A 125 -9.42 -3.84 3.42
CA MET A 125 -8.83 -2.72 4.15
C MET A 125 -8.61 -3.03 5.63
N LYS A 126 -9.55 -3.69 6.28
CA LYS A 126 -9.38 -4.13 7.68
C LYS A 126 -8.20 -5.09 7.85
N HIS A 127 -7.92 -5.91 6.84
CA HIS A 127 -6.79 -6.84 6.85
C HIS A 127 -5.46 -6.10 6.62
N ILE A 128 -5.39 -5.24 5.62
CA ILE A 128 -4.20 -4.44 5.27
C ILE A 128 -3.71 -3.62 6.47
N LEU A 129 -4.65 -3.00 7.19
CA LEU A 129 -4.33 -2.23 8.40
C LEU A 129 -3.77 -3.08 9.55
N LYS A 130 -4.18 -4.36 9.65
CA LYS A 130 -3.58 -5.27 10.64
C LYS A 130 -2.12 -5.58 10.31
N GLU A 131 -1.78 -5.62 9.03
CA GLU A 131 -0.43 -5.94 8.53
C GLU A 131 0.53 -4.75 8.49
N ASN A 132 0.12 -3.56 8.98
CA ASN A 132 0.93 -2.33 8.99
C ASN A 132 1.35 -1.82 7.61
N ILE A 133 0.57 -2.07 6.59
CA ILE A 133 0.83 -1.56 5.24
C ILE A 133 0.28 -0.13 5.16
N HIS A 134 1.15 0.81 4.79
CA HIS A 134 0.73 2.18 4.54
C HIS A 134 -0.18 2.25 3.32
N ILE A 135 -1.31 2.99 3.45
CA ILE A 135 -2.28 3.14 2.36
C ILE A 135 -1.89 4.34 1.52
N ASP A 136 -1.37 4.05 0.32
CA ASP A 136 -1.14 5.03 -0.73
C ASP A 136 -2.26 4.95 -1.76
N MET A 137 -2.96 6.07 -1.99
CA MET A 137 -4.09 6.11 -2.92
C MET A 137 -3.66 5.98 -4.39
N GLU A 138 -2.45 6.39 -4.74
CA GLU A 138 -1.91 6.19 -6.10
C GLU A 138 -1.74 4.70 -6.41
N ASN A 139 -1.35 3.91 -5.41
CA ASN A 139 -1.14 2.48 -5.52
C ASN A 139 -2.25 1.64 -4.88
N PHE A 140 -3.42 2.25 -4.58
CA PHE A 140 -4.51 1.62 -3.84
C PHE A 140 -4.94 0.26 -4.42
N LEU A 141 -5.08 0.17 -5.75
CA LEU A 141 -5.45 -1.08 -6.41
C LEU A 141 -4.41 -2.20 -6.23
N HIS A 142 -3.13 -1.87 -6.09
CA HIS A 142 -2.07 -2.86 -5.87
C HIS A 142 -2.06 -3.43 -4.45
N LEU A 143 -2.67 -2.71 -3.49
CA LEU A 143 -2.81 -3.18 -2.11
C LEU A 143 -3.94 -4.20 -1.94
N LEU A 144 -4.88 -4.26 -2.90
CA LEU A 144 -6.03 -5.15 -2.83
C LEU A 144 -5.67 -6.58 -3.29
N PRO A 145 -6.37 -7.62 -2.78
CA PRO A 145 -6.22 -8.97 -3.29
C PRO A 145 -6.42 -9.04 -4.81
N VAL A 146 -5.64 -9.89 -5.47
CA VAL A 146 -5.61 -10.01 -6.94
C VAL A 146 -7.00 -10.23 -7.54
N GLU A 147 -7.82 -11.09 -6.92
CA GLU A 147 -9.19 -11.37 -7.38
C GLU A 147 -10.10 -10.14 -7.26
N LEU A 148 -9.99 -9.40 -6.17
CA LEU A 148 -10.77 -8.17 -5.98
C LEU A 148 -10.33 -7.08 -6.96
N CYS A 149 -9.03 -6.94 -7.20
CA CYS A 149 -8.48 -6.03 -8.19
C CYS A 149 -8.97 -6.37 -9.61
N LYS A 150 -9.06 -7.65 -9.95
CA LYS A 150 -9.60 -8.14 -11.22
C LYS A 150 -11.08 -7.75 -11.39
N ASP A 151 -11.91 -7.99 -10.36
CA ASP A 151 -13.34 -7.65 -10.38
C ASP A 151 -13.55 -6.12 -10.51
N ILE A 152 -12.74 -5.32 -9.82
CA ILE A 152 -12.78 -3.86 -9.91
C ILE A 152 -12.40 -3.41 -11.32
N LYS A 153 -11.28 -3.91 -11.87
CA LYS A 153 -10.83 -3.59 -13.23
C LYS A 153 -11.90 -3.95 -14.25
N TRP A 154 -12.50 -5.14 -14.12
CA TRP A 154 -13.59 -5.56 -14.98
C TRP A 154 -14.77 -4.58 -14.93
N HIS A 155 -15.20 -4.21 -13.73
CA HIS A 155 -16.31 -3.26 -13.56
C HIS A 155 -16.02 -1.89 -14.19
N LEU A 156 -14.78 -1.40 -14.05
CA LEU A 156 -14.38 -0.08 -14.55
C LEU A 156 -14.15 -0.05 -16.06
N CYS A 157 -13.61 -1.13 -16.64
CA CYS A 157 -13.12 -1.15 -18.01
C CYS A 157 -14.02 -1.90 -18.99
N SER A 158 -14.95 -2.75 -18.53
CA SER A 158 -15.82 -3.53 -19.42
C SER A 158 -16.70 -2.65 -20.32
N GLY A 159 -17.21 -1.53 -19.82
CA GLY A 159 -17.94 -0.55 -20.61
C GLY A 159 -17.07 0.09 -21.69
N PRO A 160 -16.01 0.83 -21.30
CA PRO A 160 -15.09 1.45 -22.26
C PRO A 160 -14.48 0.50 -23.29
N LEU A 161 -14.16 -0.73 -22.89
CA LEU A 161 -13.67 -1.74 -23.84
C LEU A 161 -14.69 -2.13 -24.90
N LYS A 162 -15.97 -2.19 -24.55
CA LYS A 162 -17.06 -2.46 -25.49
C LYS A 162 -17.38 -1.28 -26.44
N GLU A 163 -16.95 -0.08 -26.09
CA GLU A 163 -17.07 1.10 -26.98
C GLU A 163 -16.02 1.06 -28.11
N VAL A 164 -14.92 0.33 -27.94
CA VAL A 164 -13.91 0.15 -28.99
C VAL A 164 -14.52 -0.70 -30.14
N PRO A 165 -14.62 -0.21 -31.38
CA PRO A 165 -15.34 -0.86 -32.47
C PRO A 165 -14.93 -2.32 -32.70
N ILE A 166 -13.64 -2.59 -32.64
CA ILE A 166 -13.06 -3.93 -32.84
C ILE A 166 -13.41 -4.90 -31.70
N LEU A 167 -13.62 -4.38 -30.47
CA LEU A 167 -13.90 -5.19 -29.29
C LEU A 167 -15.39 -5.37 -29.00
N GLN A 168 -16.24 -4.61 -29.67
CA GLN A 168 -17.70 -4.55 -29.41
C GLN A 168 -18.36 -5.94 -29.58
N THR A 169 -17.90 -6.71 -30.56
CA THR A 169 -18.46 -8.04 -30.90
C THR A 169 -17.66 -9.20 -30.32
N MET A 170 -16.60 -8.89 -29.55
CA MET A 170 -15.68 -9.90 -29.01
C MET A 170 -16.23 -10.60 -27.78
N ASP A 171 -15.77 -11.84 -27.61
CA ASP A 171 -16.14 -12.68 -26.48
C ASP A 171 -15.65 -12.08 -25.14
N GLU A 172 -16.43 -12.30 -24.11
CA GLU A 172 -16.17 -11.81 -22.75
C GLU A 172 -14.83 -12.32 -22.18
N GLN A 173 -14.42 -13.54 -22.56
CA GLN A 173 -13.11 -14.10 -22.21
C GLN A 173 -11.94 -13.29 -22.74
N LEU A 174 -12.05 -12.74 -23.95
CA LEU A 174 -11.04 -11.86 -24.52
C LEU A 174 -10.98 -10.52 -23.78
N LEU A 175 -12.13 -9.91 -23.50
CA LEU A 175 -12.22 -8.65 -22.76
C LEU A 175 -11.64 -8.81 -21.35
N GLU A 176 -11.90 -9.93 -20.69
CA GLU A 176 -11.31 -10.26 -19.40
C GLU A 176 -9.77 -10.40 -19.48
N ALA A 177 -9.27 -11.03 -20.54
CA ALA A 177 -7.84 -11.15 -20.77
C ALA A 177 -7.17 -9.77 -20.99
N ILE A 178 -7.83 -8.85 -21.70
CA ILE A 178 -7.37 -7.47 -21.86
C ILE A 178 -7.39 -6.75 -20.52
N CYS A 179 -8.50 -6.81 -19.76
CA CYS A 179 -8.62 -6.18 -18.44
C CYS A 179 -7.51 -6.58 -17.47
N LYS A 180 -7.05 -7.82 -17.54
CA LYS A 180 -5.96 -8.31 -16.69
C LYS A 180 -4.64 -7.57 -16.92
N HIS A 181 -4.40 -7.11 -18.15
CA HIS A 181 -3.18 -6.40 -18.54
C HIS A 181 -3.27 -4.88 -18.39
N LEU A 182 -4.44 -4.35 -18.05
CA LEU A 182 -4.61 -2.93 -17.81
C LEU A 182 -3.88 -2.48 -16.53
N THR A 183 -3.12 -1.39 -16.64
CA THR A 183 -2.42 -0.76 -15.52
C THR A 183 -3.02 0.61 -15.21
N PRO A 184 -3.37 0.92 -13.96
CA PRO A 184 -3.86 2.24 -13.60
C PRO A 184 -2.71 3.25 -13.64
N VAL A 185 -2.97 4.44 -14.18
CA VAL A 185 -2.03 5.56 -14.20
C VAL A 185 -2.79 6.84 -13.90
N LEU A 186 -2.18 7.70 -13.09
CA LEU A 186 -2.68 9.03 -12.75
C LEU A 186 -1.86 10.10 -13.47
N TYR A 187 -2.51 10.96 -14.23
CA TYR A 187 -1.89 12.12 -14.87
C TYR A 187 -2.28 13.41 -14.18
N ALA A 188 -1.28 14.22 -13.84
CA ALA A 188 -1.50 15.52 -13.24
C ALA A 188 -2.17 16.49 -14.23
N LYS A 189 -2.91 17.46 -13.69
CA LYS A 189 -3.53 18.53 -14.49
C LYS A 189 -2.47 19.25 -15.35
N ASN A 190 -2.81 19.52 -16.60
CA ASN A 190 -1.99 20.17 -17.62
C ASN A 190 -0.80 19.35 -18.15
N SER A 191 -0.61 18.10 -17.71
CA SER A 191 0.42 17.21 -18.30
C SER A 191 0.04 16.83 -19.74
N ILE A 192 1.03 16.76 -20.62
CA ILE A 192 0.89 16.23 -21.98
C ILE A 192 1.24 14.76 -21.92
N ILE A 193 0.36 13.92 -22.45
CA ILE A 193 0.49 12.45 -22.45
C ILE A 193 1.10 11.98 -23.75
N PHE A 194 0.62 12.52 -24.89
CA PHE A 194 1.15 12.26 -26.23
C PHE A 194 1.26 13.56 -26.99
N HIS A 195 2.32 13.73 -27.78
CA HIS A 195 2.40 14.78 -28.79
C HIS A 195 1.95 14.23 -30.17
N GLU A 196 1.37 15.12 -30.96
CA GLU A 196 1.08 14.82 -32.37
C GLU A 196 2.35 14.37 -33.10
N GLY A 197 2.29 13.22 -33.80
CA GLY A 197 3.44 12.65 -34.51
C GLY A 197 4.37 11.79 -33.64
N GLU A 198 4.14 11.65 -32.34
CA GLU A 198 4.89 10.71 -31.49
C GLU A 198 4.42 9.26 -31.68
N PRO A 199 5.32 8.26 -31.51
CA PRO A 199 4.95 6.85 -31.55
C PRO A 199 3.95 6.50 -30.44
N LEU A 200 2.79 5.99 -30.85
CA LEU A 200 1.73 5.55 -29.96
C LEU A 200 2.01 4.11 -29.49
N ALA A 201 2.58 3.97 -28.30
CA ALA A 201 2.96 2.68 -27.73
C ALA A 201 1.92 2.11 -26.73
N GLU A 202 0.90 2.89 -26.39
CA GLU A 202 -0.11 2.51 -25.42
C GLU A 202 -1.46 3.15 -25.74
N MET A 203 -2.53 2.48 -25.28
CA MET A 203 -3.91 2.91 -25.41
C MET A 203 -4.44 3.31 -24.06
N LEU A 204 -5.23 4.37 -23.98
CA LEU A 204 -5.78 4.95 -22.77
C LEU A 204 -7.28 4.71 -22.67
N PHE A 205 -7.77 4.32 -21.48
CA PHE A 205 -9.18 4.24 -21.13
C PHE A 205 -9.45 5.15 -19.94
N VAL A 206 -10.24 6.20 -20.15
CA VAL A 206 -10.50 7.23 -19.13
C VAL A 206 -11.51 6.75 -18.12
N THR A 207 -11.12 6.69 -16.84
CA THR A 207 -12.02 6.31 -15.73
C THR A 207 -12.50 7.50 -14.93
N ARG A 208 -11.67 8.58 -14.87
CA ARG A 208 -12.00 9.82 -14.18
C ARG A 208 -11.24 10.98 -14.80
N GLY A 209 -11.85 12.17 -14.78
CA GLY A 209 -11.25 13.40 -15.30
C GLY A 209 -11.61 13.68 -16.76
N LYS A 210 -10.90 14.63 -17.37
CA LYS A 210 -11.08 15.05 -18.76
C LYS A 210 -9.74 15.20 -19.46
N LEU A 211 -9.60 14.57 -20.62
CA LEU A 211 -8.51 14.79 -21.56
C LEU A 211 -8.95 15.75 -22.65
N LEU A 212 -8.03 16.56 -23.11
CA LEU A 212 -8.18 17.44 -24.26
C LEU A 212 -7.29 16.88 -25.38
N THR A 213 -7.88 16.61 -26.54
CA THR A 213 -7.14 16.25 -27.75
C THR A 213 -7.23 17.39 -28.77
N TYR A 214 -6.13 17.72 -29.39
CA TYR A 214 -6.07 18.76 -30.42
C TYR A 214 -4.94 18.50 -31.41
N THR A 215 -5.13 19.00 -32.64
CA THR A 215 -4.13 18.99 -33.72
C THR A 215 -3.51 20.37 -33.90
N ALA A 216 -2.23 20.45 -34.26
CA ALA A 216 -1.53 21.68 -34.52
C ALA A 216 -1.88 22.31 -35.88
N SER A 217 -2.67 21.63 -36.72
CA SER A 217 -3.02 22.11 -38.07
C SER A 217 -4.02 23.27 -38.03
N ALA A 218 -4.07 24.07 -39.11
CA ALA A 218 -4.93 25.28 -39.25
C ALA A 218 -6.45 24.96 -39.12
N THR A 219 -6.88 23.69 -39.22
CA THR A 219 -8.21 23.20 -38.91
C THR A 219 -8.20 22.45 -37.59
N ALA A 220 -7.82 23.13 -36.50
CA ALA A 220 -7.70 22.56 -35.16
C ALA A 220 -9.01 21.87 -34.74
N ARG A 221 -9.01 20.53 -34.76
CA ARG A 221 -10.07 19.75 -34.13
C ARG A 221 -9.75 19.65 -32.65
N VAL A 222 -10.65 20.16 -31.82
CA VAL A 222 -10.55 20.05 -30.37
C VAL A 222 -11.63 19.08 -29.92
N ARG A 223 -11.25 18.02 -29.23
CA ARG A 223 -12.16 17.01 -28.68
C ARG A 223 -11.85 16.82 -27.20
N PHE A 224 -12.90 16.64 -26.42
CA PHE A 224 -12.79 16.26 -25.01
C PHE A 224 -13.10 14.79 -24.86
N LEU A 225 -12.25 14.08 -24.13
CA LEU A 225 -12.46 12.69 -23.72
C LEU A 225 -12.73 12.68 -22.22
N GLY A 226 -13.84 12.08 -21.82
CA GLY A 226 -14.26 11.95 -20.43
C GLY A 226 -14.33 10.50 -19.97
N LYS A 227 -14.99 10.29 -18.83
CA LYS A 227 -15.21 8.95 -18.25
C LYS A 227 -15.91 8.04 -19.27
N GLY A 228 -15.30 6.90 -19.56
CA GLY A 228 -15.79 5.90 -20.51
C GLY A 228 -15.20 6.01 -21.90
N ASP A 229 -14.57 7.13 -22.24
CA ASP A 229 -13.88 7.30 -23.51
C ASP A 229 -12.51 6.63 -23.53
N PHE A 230 -11.98 6.42 -24.73
CA PHE A 230 -10.67 5.83 -24.95
C PHE A 230 -9.89 6.62 -26.00
N TYR A 231 -8.56 6.42 -26.04
CA TYR A 231 -7.66 6.98 -27.03
C TYR A 231 -6.62 5.96 -27.46
N GLY A 232 -6.26 5.95 -28.75
CA GLY A 232 -5.22 5.09 -29.31
C GLY A 232 -5.76 3.80 -29.92
N GLU A 233 -6.97 3.82 -30.49
CA GLU A 233 -7.58 2.65 -31.14
C GLU A 233 -6.74 2.16 -32.33
N GLU A 234 -5.95 3.02 -32.97
CA GLU A 234 -5.03 2.70 -34.06
C GLU A 234 -4.00 1.63 -33.67
N LEU A 235 -3.78 1.46 -32.35
CA LEU A 235 -2.90 0.43 -31.82
C LEU A 235 -3.43 -0.98 -32.06
N PHE A 236 -4.76 -1.17 -32.07
CA PHE A 236 -5.37 -2.46 -32.41
C PHE A 236 -5.08 -2.83 -33.88
N ASP A 237 -5.32 -1.90 -34.80
CA ASP A 237 -5.06 -2.12 -36.21
C ASP A 237 -3.57 -2.39 -36.47
N TRP A 238 -2.70 -1.63 -35.78
CA TRP A 238 -1.27 -1.83 -35.89
C TRP A 238 -0.82 -3.21 -35.39
N VAL A 239 -1.34 -3.68 -34.22
CA VAL A 239 -1.00 -5.00 -33.68
C VAL A 239 -1.49 -6.11 -34.59
N LEU A 240 -2.68 -5.97 -35.18
CA LEU A 240 -3.23 -6.94 -36.14
C LEU A 240 -2.41 -7.01 -37.40
N ILE A 241 -1.86 -5.89 -37.85
CA ILE A 241 -1.01 -5.79 -39.02
C ILE A 241 0.42 -6.29 -38.76
N ASN A 242 0.99 -5.96 -37.63
CA ASN A 242 2.41 -6.15 -37.29
C ASN A 242 2.64 -7.20 -36.18
N CYS A 243 1.97 -8.35 -36.30
CA CYS A 243 2.09 -9.43 -35.28
C CYS A 243 3.53 -9.92 -35.06
N ALA A 244 4.43 -9.77 -36.01
CA ALA A 244 5.78 -10.33 -35.97
C ALA A 244 6.83 -9.38 -35.29
N SER A 245 6.68 -8.08 -35.42
CA SER A 245 7.66 -7.09 -34.87
C SER A 245 7.00 -6.02 -34.05
N LEU A 246 7.76 -5.43 -33.11
CA LEU A 246 7.36 -4.24 -32.32
C LEU A 246 8.00 -2.96 -32.91
N SER A 247 8.39 -2.98 -34.15
CA SER A 247 8.93 -1.83 -34.86
C SER A 247 7.82 -1.03 -35.54
N ASN A 248 8.05 0.27 -35.70
CA ASN A 248 7.16 1.20 -36.42
C ASN A 248 5.76 1.29 -35.80
N PHE A 249 5.69 1.77 -34.55
CA PHE A 249 4.42 2.09 -33.91
C PHE A 249 3.60 3.09 -34.73
N PRO A 250 2.26 3.04 -34.66
CA PRO A 250 1.44 4.09 -35.27
C PRO A 250 1.79 5.42 -34.60
N LEU A 251 1.69 6.51 -35.35
CA LEU A 251 1.93 7.84 -34.83
C LEU A 251 0.63 8.40 -34.26
N SER A 252 0.73 9.12 -33.15
CA SER A 252 -0.39 9.82 -32.56
C SER A 252 -0.90 10.89 -33.54
N ALA A 253 -2.19 10.85 -33.87
CA ALA A 253 -2.80 11.81 -34.79
C ALA A 253 -3.05 13.16 -34.14
N GLU A 254 -3.09 13.22 -32.80
CA GLU A 254 -3.44 14.39 -32.02
C GLU A 254 -2.51 14.51 -30.81
N THR A 255 -2.33 15.75 -30.30
CA THR A 255 -1.74 15.98 -28.99
C THR A 255 -2.79 15.74 -27.92
N VAL A 256 -2.48 14.89 -26.94
CA VAL A 256 -3.34 14.54 -25.80
C VAL A 256 -2.83 15.18 -24.53
N LYS A 257 -3.66 16.04 -23.92
CA LYS A 257 -3.33 16.80 -22.72
C LYS A 257 -4.38 16.55 -21.62
N ALA A 258 -3.94 16.37 -20.40
CA ALA A 258 -4.81 16.29 -19.24
C ALA A 258 -5.34 17.68 -18.88
N GLN A 259 -6.66 17.92 -19.01
CA GLN A 259 -7.29 19.18 -18.64
C GLN A 259 -7.52 19.29 -17.13
N THR A 260 -7.82 18.18 -16.49
CA THR A 260 -7.96 18.02 -15.04
C THR A 260 -6.93 17.01 -14.57
N GLU A 261 -6.93 16.64 -13.31
CA GLU A 261 -6.35 15.39 -12.86
C GLU A 261 -7.12 14.21 -13.47
N VAL A 262 -6.42 13.28 -14.13
CA VAL A 262 -7.06 12.21 -14.91
C VAL A 262 -6.54 10.85 -14.50
N GLU A 263 -7.47 9.98 -14.10
CA GLU A 263 -7.19 8.57 -13.90
C GLU A 263 -7.53 7.79 -15.17
N VAL A 264 -6.59 7.01 -15.66
CA VAL A 264 -6.76 6.15 -16.83
C VAL A 264 -6.27 4.74 -16.56
N PHE A 265 -6.82 3.79 -17.30
CA PHE A 265 -6.18 2.50 -17.48
C PHE A 265 -5.42 2.48 -18.80
N VAL A 266 -4.18 2.04 -18.72
CA VAL A 266 -3.25 1.98 -19.85
C VAL A 266 -3.09 0.54 -20.31
N LEU A 267 -3.25 0.31 -21.62
CA LEU A 267 -2.96 -0.96 -22.29
C LEU A 267 -1.74 -0.77 -23.22
N ARG A 268 -0.61 -1.32 -22.85
CA ARG A 268 0.61 -1.21 -23.65
C ARG A 268 0.57 -2.14 -24.88
N ALA A 269 1.15 -1.67 -25.98
CA ALA A 269 1.24 -2.41 -27.24
C ALA A 269 1.77 -3.84 -27.09
N GLN A 270 2.77 -4.06 -26.24
CA GLN A 270 3.34 -5.38 -25.98
C GLN A 270 2.34 -6.32 -25.31
N GLN A 271 1.56 -5.82 -24.36
CA GLN A 271 0.52 -6.57 -23.68
C GLN A 271 -0.64 -6.89 -24.62
N LEU A 272 -1.08 -5.89 -25.40
CA LEU A 272 -2.09 -6.07 -26.43
C LEU A 272 -1.66 -7.13 -27.45
N LYS A 273 -0.41 -7.09 -27.93
CA LYS A 273 0.14 -8.11 -28.82
C LYS A 273 0.11 -9.51 -28.20
N THR A 274 0.40 -9.64 -26.91
CA THR A 274 0.34 -10.94 -26.21
C THR A 274 -1.08 -11.49 -26.20
N VAL A 275 -2.08 -10.64 -25.92
CA VAL A 275 -3.49 -11.03 -25.93
C VAL A 275 -3.96 -11.37 -27.33
N VAL A 276 -3.68 -10.51 -28.32
CA VAL A 276 -4.04 -10.75 -29.72
C VAL A 276 -3.41 -12.06 -30.23
N SER A 277 -2.15 -12.35 -29.92
CA SER A 277 -1.50 -13.59 -30.29
C SER A 277 -2.18 -14.83 -29.71
N LYS A 278 -2.67 -14.73 -28.46
CA LYS A 278 -3.35 -15.82 -27.77
C LYS A 278 -4.75 -16.08 -28.33
N PHE A 279 -5.46 -15.04 -28.70
CA PHE A 279 -6.85 -15.08 -29.19
C PHE A 279 -6.96 -14.77 -30.69
N TRP A 280 -5.88 -14.99 -31.46
CA TRP A 280 -5.79 -14.65 -32.87
C TRP A 280 -6.97 -15.14 -33.72
N TRP A 281 -7.48 -16.32 -33.43
CA TRP A 281 -8.60 -16.92 -34.16
C TRP A 281 -9.92 -16.12 -34.03
N LEU A 282 -10.15 -15.43 -32.87
CA LEU A 282 -11.31 -14.56 -32.68
C LEU A 282 -11.17 -13.30 -33.56
N PHE A 283 -10.00 -12.69 -33.53
CA PHE A 283 -9.72 -11.49 -34.30
C PHE A 283 -9.80 -11.78 -35.84
N THR A 284 -9.32 -12.91 -36.31
CA THR A 284 -9.44 -13.28 -37.72
C THR A 284 -10.88 -13.50 -38.16
N LYS A 285 -11.74 -14.03 -37.31
CA LYS A 285 -13.17 -14.20 -37.60
C LYS A 285 -13.86 -12.84 -37.76
N GLU A 286 -13.56 -11.90 -36.88
CA GLU A 286 -14.19 -10.58 -36.89
C GLU A 286 -13.68 -9.68 -38.01
N LEU A 287 -12.38 -9.69 -38.26
CA LEU A 287 -11.80 -8.98 -39.39
C LEU A 287 -12.37 -9.45 -40.74
N ARG A 288 -12.72 -10.72 -40.87
CA ARG A 288 -13.43 -11.19 -42.07
C ARG A 288 -14.83 -10.58 -42.18
N ARG A 289 -15.52 -10.34 -41.10
CA ARG A 289 -16.82 -9.66 -41.09
C ARG A 289 -16.69 -8.20 -41.49
N HIS A 290 -15.68 -7.48 -40.94
CA HIS A 290 -15.44 -6.06 -41.23
C HIS A 290 -14.85 -5.83 -42.62
N SER A 291 -14.03 -6.73 -43.15
CA SER A 291 -13.46 -6.61 -44.50
C SER A 291 -14.52 -6.73 -45.64
N SER A 292 -15.71 -7.22 -45.30
CA SER A 292 -16.84 -7.18 -46.25
C SER A 292 -17.48 -5.80 -46.35
N LEU A 293 -17.16 -4.86 -45.43
CA LEU A 293 -17.78 -3.53 -45.34
C LEU A 293 -16.85 -2.38 -45.73
N ASN A 294 -15.51 -2.55 -45.71
CA ASN A 294 -14.56 -1.51 -46.08
C ASN A 294 -13.43 -2.08 -46.96
N THR A 295 -13.54 -1.83 -48.25
CA THR A 295 -12.63 -2.20 -49.32
C THR A 295 -11.31 -1.45 -49.27
N SER A 296 -10.32 -1.90 -48.50
CA SER A 296 -8.92 -1.54 -48.76
C SER A 296 -7.86 -2.51 -48.20
N PHE A 297 -8.27 -3.59 -47.56
CA PHE A 297 -7.32 -4.63 -47.17
C PHE A 297 -7.22 -5.69 -48.29
N SER A 298 -6.15 -5.64 -49.09
CA SER A 298 -5.95 -6.62 -50.13
C SER A 298 -5.70 -8.02 -49.55
N VAL A 299 -6.48 -8.99 -50.00
CA VAL A 299 -6.40 -10.42 -49.64
C VAL A 299 -4.97 -10.98 -49.84
N GLU A 300 -4.16 -10.38 -50.68
CA GLU A 300 -2.76 -10.77 -50.91
C GLU A 300 -1.82 -10.54 -49.76
N GLN A 301 -2.09 -9.52 -48.91
CA GLN A 301 -1.26 -9.26 -47.73
C GLN A 301 -1.52 -10.25 -46.57
N TRP A 302 -2.62 -10.98 -46.58
CA TRP A 302 -3.00 -11.92 -45.55
C TRP A 302 -2.35 -13.30 -45.69
N LYS A 303 -2.13 -13.77 -46.91
CA LYS A 303 -1.55 -15.10 -47.17
C LYS A 303 -0.20 -15.34 -46.52
N PRO A 304 0.80 -14.45 -46.64
CA PRO A 304 2.10 -14.65 -45.97
C PRO A 304 2.01 -14.53 -44.47
N ARG A 305 1.07 -13.73 -43.94
CA ARG A 305 0.89 -13.50 -42.47
C ARG A 305 0.19 -14.68 -41.80
N ALA A 306 -0.85 -15.24 -42.42
CA ALA A 306 -1.48 -16.47 -41.96
C ALA A 306 -0.51 -17.66 -41.98
N ALA A 307 0.32 -17.75 -43.02
CA ALA A 307 1.37 -18.76 -43.08
C ALA A 307 2.41 -18.61 -41.96
N TYR A 308 2.83 -17.38 -41.66
CA TYR A 308 3.77 -17.11 -40.57
C TYR A 308 3.18 -17.43 -39.19
N ALA A 309 1.92 -17.06 -38.93
CA ALA A 309 1.21 -17.38 -37.70
C ALA A 309 1.04 -18.90 -37.50
N LEU A 310 0.68 -19.61 -38.55
CA LEU A 310 0.60 -21.07 -38.54
C LEU A 310 1.96 -21.72 -38.30
N GLN A 311 3.02 -21.23 -38.92
CA GLN A 311 4.38 -21.72 -38.69
C GLN A 311 4.85 -21.45 -37.25
N ALA A 312 4.53 -20.29 -36.67
CA ALA A 312 4.85 -19.96 -35.31
C ALA A 312 4.09 -20.84 -34.31
N ALA A 313 2.80 -21.08 -34.53
CA ALA A 313 1.98 -21.99 -33.74
C ALA A 313 2.49 -23.44 -33.85
N TRP A 314 2.83 -23.90 -35.05
CA TRP A 314 3.40 -25.22 -35.24
C TRP A 314 4.76 -25.42 -34.60
N ARG A 315 5.65 -24.40 -34.63
CA ARG A 315 6.94 -24.44 -33.95
C ARG A 315 6.79 -24.49 -32.42
N ARG A 316 5.79 -23.81 -31.82
CA ARG A 316 5.46 -23.90 -30.40
C ARG A 316 4.98 -25.32 -30.07
N HIS A 317 4.01 -25.84 -30.78
CA HIS A 317 3.50 -27.21 -30.60
C HIS A 317 4.59 -28.26 -30.72
N LYS A 318 5.51 -28.10 -31.68
CA LYS A 318 6.65 -29.01 -31.85
C LYS A 318 7.66 -28.93 -30.72
N LYS A 319 7.87 -27.73 -30.11
CA LYS A 319 8.69 -27.56 -28.91
C LYS A 319 8.04 -28.21 -27.69
N GLU A 320 6.74 -28.06 -27.50
CA GLU A 320 6.01 -28.65 -26.39
C GLU A 320 6.01 -30.18 -26.47
N THR A 321 5.76 -30.75 -27.66
CA THR A 321 5.81 -32.18 -27.84
C THR A 321 7.21 -32.77 -27.75
N SER A 322 8.26 -32.03 -28.12
CA SER A 322 9.65 -32.44 -27.91
C SER A 322 10.10 -32.38 -26.46
N THR A 323 9.54 -31.47 -25.67
CA THR A 323 9.84 -31.33 -24.20
C THR A 323 9.12 -32.41 -23.40
N VAL A 324 7.90 -32.81 -23.80
CA VAL A 324 7.17 -33.93 -23.20
C VAL A 324 7.90 -35.24 -23.48
N ARG A 325 8.41 -35.42 -24.70
CA ARG A 325 9.15 -36.64 -25.08
C ARG A 325 10.50 -36.82 -24.39
N ARG A 326 11.15 -35.71 -23.94
CA ARG A 326 12.38 -35.75 -23.14
C ARG A 326 12.17 -35.95 -21.62
N ARG A 327 10.93 -35.90 -21.15
CA ARG A 327 10.59 -36.18 -19.73
C ARG A 327 10.14 -37.63 -19.52
N CYS A 328 9.99 -38.42 -20.57
CA CYS A 328 9.59 -39.82 -20.52
C CYS A 328 10.73 -40.81 -20.82
N TYR A 329 12.00 -40.34 -20.75
CA TYR A 329 13.20 -41.21 -20.79
C TYR A 329 14.12 -40.91 -19.61
#